data_7f05d9109e6bae1be977924812197c43
#
_entry.id   7f05d9109e6bae1be977924812197c43
#
_cell.length_a   1.000
_cell.length_b   1.000
_cell.length_c   1.000
_cell.angle_alpha   90.00
_cell.angle_beta   90.00
_cell.angle_gamma   90.00
#
_symmetry.space_group_name_H-M   'P 1'
#
loop_
_entity.id
_entity.type
_entity.pdbx_description
1 polymer ?
#
loop_
_entity_poly.entity_id
_entity_poly.type
_entity_poly.pdbx_seq_one_letter_code
_entity_poly.pdbx_strand_id
1 'polypeptide(L)'
;MTDNDDDMALADDGYFVPADEDHVRREKDKARELRRSQWWKNELGHGKCHYCGQRVPPKELTMDHVVPISRGGMSRKGNVVPCCKNCNTKKKYLLPVEWQDYLDHLGGKGSLREGDQA
;
A
#
# COMPACT_ATOMS: atom_id res chain seq x y z
N MET A 1 10.06 14.41 11.21
CA MET A 1 10.16 13.92 10.98
C MET A 1 10.47 13.49 10.84
N THR A 2 10.52 13.82 10.65
CA THR A 2 10.83 13.28 10.30
C THR A 2 11.11 12.87 9.94
N ASP A 3 11.29 13.07 9.94
CA ASP A 3 11.63 12.57 9.37
C ASP A 3 12.00 12.08 8.91
N ASN A 4 12.29 12.18 8.98
CA ASN A 4 12.74 11.64 8.37
C ASN A 4 12.83 11.15 7.74
N ASP A 5 12.82 11.25 7.73
CA ASP A 5 12.96 10.75 6.97
C ASP A 5 13.25 10.82 6.17
N ASP A 6 13.44 11.30 6.11
CA ASP A 6 13.85 11.31 5.30
C ASP A 6 14.50 11.21 4.79
N ASP A 7 14.76 11.26 4.90
CA ASP A 7 15.54 11.06 4.42
C ASP A 7 15.92 10.53 3.76
N MET A 8 15.83 10.27 3.71
CA MET A 8 16.13 9.75 3.12
C MET A 8 16.49 9.43 2.16
N ALA A 9 16.81 9.31 1.97
CA ALA A 9 17.18 9.20 1.19
C ALA A 9 17.27 9.16 0.24
N LEU A 10 17.38 9.09 0.13
CA LEU A 10 17.28 9.20 -0.64
C LEU A 10 17.42 9.35 -1.87
N ALA A 11 17.29 9.46 -2.03
CA ALA A 11 17.30 10.08 -3.35
C ALA A 11 18.66 10.17 -3.96
N ASP A 12 19.59 9.71 -3.26
CA ASP A 12 20.97 9.73 -3.70
C ASP A 12 21.18 9.00 -5.00
N ASP A 13 20.42 7.93 -5.19
CA ASP A 13 20.61 7.10 -6.36
C ASP A 13 19.96 7.70 -7.60
N GLY A 14 19.28 8.82 -7.45
CA GLY A 14 18.68 9.51 -8.59
C GLY A 14 17.40 8.87 -9.09
N TYR A 15 16.98 7.77 -8.53
CA TYR A 15 15.77 7.09 -8.98
C TYR A 15 14.57 7.43 -8.15
N PHE A 16 14.77 7.67 -6.88
CA PHE A 16 13.67 7.91 -5.97
C PHE A 16 13.62 9.37 -5.61
N VAL A 17 12.52 10.01 -5.92
CA VAL A 17 12.27 11.39 -5.52
C VAL A 17 11.13 11.35 -4.54
N PRO A 18 11.40 11.60 -3.27
CA PRO A 18 10.32 11.57 -2.27
C PRO A 18 9.32 12.69 -2.53
N ALA A 19 8.09 12.44 -2.20
CA ALA A 19 7.05 13.46 -2.26
C ALA A 19 7.39 14.54 -1.25
N ASP A 20 7.06 15.81 -1.57
CA ASP A 20 7.31 16.88 -0.65
C ASP A 20 6.32 16.83 0.52
N GLU A 21 6.64 17.59 1.56
CA GLU A 21 5.87 17.54 2.80
C GLU A 21 4.43 18.02 2.63
N ASP A 22 4.23 19.00 1.77
CA ASP A 22 2.88 19.49 1.54
C ASP A 22 2.02 18.43 0.87
N HIS A 23 2.57 17.73 -0.10
CA HIS A 23 1.86 16.64 -0.74
C HIS A 23 1.48 15.58 0.28
N VAL A 24 2.44 15.16 1.10
CA VAL A 24 2.21 14.12 2.10
C VAL A 24 1.09 14.54 3.05
N ARG A 25 1.15 15.76 3.53
CA ARG A 25 0.15 16.27 4.47
C ARG A 25 -1.24 16.29 3.86
N ARG A 26 -1.34 16.84 2.65
CA ARG A 26 -2.64 16.92 1.97
C ARG A 26 -3.23 15.54 1.72
N GLU A 27 -2.40 14.61 1.28
CA GLU A 27 -2.91 13.30 0.94
C GLU A 27 -3.27 12.49 2.19
N LYS A 28 -2.56 12.69 3.28
CA LYS A 28 -2.93 12.05 4.54
C LYS A 28 -4.27 12.57 5.05
N ASP A 29 -4.52 13.87 4.88
CA ASP A 29 -5.81 14.43 5.28
C ASP A 29 -6.93 13.85 4.42
N LYS A 30 -6.72 13.76 3.12
CA LYS A 30 -7.70 13.15 2.23
C LYS A 30 -7.93 11.69 2.57
N ALA A 31 -6.88 10.97 2.93
CA ALA A 31 -7.03 9.57 3.32
C ALA A 31 -7.91 9.45 4.56
N ARG A 32 -7.74 10.37 5.50
CA ARG A 32 -8.54 10.36 6.72
C ARG A 32 -10.02 10.54 6.39
N GLU A 33 -10.31 11.47 5.50
CA GLU A 33 -11.68 11.67 5.07
C GLU A 33 -12.23 10.48 4.32
N LEU A 34 -11.40 9.92 3.46
CA LEU A 34 -11.82 8.78 2.65
C LEU A 34 -12.16 7.58 3.53
N ARG A 35 -11.41 7.40 4.64
CA ARG A 35 -11.71 6.31 5.57
C ARG A 35 -13.08 6.44 6.22
N ARG A 36 -13.61 7.65 6.30
CA ARG A 36 -14.94 7.88 6.88
C ARG A 36 -16.05 7.71 5.86
N SER A 37 -15.70 7.61 4.59
CA SER A 37 -16.72 7.55 3.53
C SER A 37 -17.43 6.22 3.52
N GLN A 38 -18.69 6.25 3.06
CA GLN A 38 -19.45 5.02 2.91
C GLN A 38 -18.81 4.11 1.89
N TRP A 39 -18.21 4.69 0.86
CA TRP A 39 -17.51 3.89 -0.14
C TRP A 39 -16.44 3.01 0.51
N TRP A 40 -15.62 3.61 1.36
CA TRP A 40 -14.55 2.84 2.01
C TRP A 40 -15.09 1.77 2.94
N LYS A 41 -16.15 2.13 3.68
CA LYS A 41 -16.78 1.15 4.55
C LYS A 41 -17.31 -0.04 3.77
N ASN A 42 -17.86 0.22 2.59
CA ASN A 42 -18.32 -0.86 1.72
C ASN A 42 -17.16 -1.73 1.24
N GLU A 43 -16.02 -1.09 0.92
CA GLU A 43 -14.84 -1.85 0.51
C GLU A 43 -14.36 -2.75 1.64
N LEU A 44 -14.32 -2.23 2.86
CA LEU A 44 -13.94 -3.04 4.02
C LEU A 44 -14.93 -4.18 4.24
N GLY A 45 -16.19 -3.95 3.93
CA GLY A 45 -17.24 -4.94 4.14
C GLY A 45 -17.07 -6.21 3.34
N HIS A 46 -16.27 -6.15 2.26
CA HIS A 46 -15.99 -7.36 1.49
C HIS A 46 -15.14 -8.35 2.28
N GLY A 47 -14.43 -7.87 3.32
CA GLY A 47 -13.70 -8.75 4.22
C GLY A 47 -12.57 -9.51 3.54
N LYS A 48 -11.86 -8.86 2.63
CA LYS A 48 -10.86 -9.55 1.83
C LYS A 48 -9.69 -8.63 1.52
N CYS A 49 -8.48 -9.14 1.73
CA CYS A 49 -7.28 -8.38 1.40
C CYS A 49 -7.11 -8.28 -0.10
N HIS A 50 -6.85 -7.08 -0.59
CA HIS A 50 -6.65 -6.87 -2.02
C HIS A 50 -5.46 -7.65 -2.58
N TYR A 51 -4.39 -7.78 -1.78
CA TYR A 51 -3.15 -8.37 -2.28
C TYR A 51 -3.10 -9.89 -2.15
N CYS A 52 -3.38 -10.42 -0.98
CA CYS A 52 -3.26 -11.87 -0.77
C CYS A 52 -4.59 -12.60 -0.91
N GLY A 53 -5.68 -11.87 -0.97
CA GLY A 53 -7.00 -12.48 -1.15
C GLY A 53 -7.54 -13.19 0.08
N GLN A 54 -6.85 -13.15 1.20
CA GLN A 54 -7.33 -13.81 2.41
C GLN A 54 -8.52 -13.07 2.99
N ARG A 55 -9.44 -13.84 3.53
CA ARG A 55 -10.58 -13.28 4.23
C ARG A 55 -10.16 -12.91 5.65
N VAL A 56 -10.45 -11.67 6.02
CA VAL A 56 -10.18 -11.19 7.37
C VAL A 56 -11.34 -10.30 7.79
N PRO A 57 -11.61 -10.19 9.09
CA PRO A 57 -12.66 -9.28 9.54
C PRO A 57 -12.39 -7.86 9.07
N PRO A 58 -13.42 -7.11 8.68
CA PRO A 58 -13.22 -5.74 8.21
C PRO A 58 -12.40 -4.88 9.16
N LYS A 59 -12.51 -5.09 10.47
CA LYS A 59 -11.78 -4.29 11.44
C LYS A 59 -10.27 -4.56 11.39
N GLU A 60 -9.86 -5.63 10.74
CA GLU A 60 -8.45 -5.96 10.62
C GLU A 60 -7.87 -5.57 9.26
N LEU A 61 -8.67 -4.95 8.43
CA LEU A 61 -8.21 -4.43 7.16
C LEU A 61 -7.79 -2.97 7.33
N THR A 62 -6.71 -2.61 6.65
CA THR A 62 -6.21 -1.25 6.66
C THR A 62 -6.31 -0.67 5.26
N MET A 63 -6.21 0.65 5.17
CA MET A 63 -6.17 1.31 3.87
C MET A 63 -4.74 1.35 3.38
N ASP A 64 -4.49 0.77 2.22
CA ASP A 64 -3.18 0.83 1.59
C ASP A 64 -3.26 1.67 0.33
N HIS A 65 -2.26 2.50 0.13
CA HIS A 65 -2.13 3.26 -1.11
C HIS A 65 -1.29 2.44 -2.07
N VAL A 66 -1.90 2.03 -3.19
CA VAL A 66 -1.19 1.20 -4.18
C VAL A 66 0.10 1.87 -4.58
N VAL A 67 0.02 3.16 -4.94
CA VAL A 67 1.22 3.99 -5.04
C VAL A 67 1.31 4.77 -3.72
N PRO A 68 2.35 4.52 -2.93
CA PRO A 68 2.45 5.14 -1.61
C PRO A 68 2.47 6.66 -1.67
N ILE A 69 1.91 7.28 -0.65
CA ILE A 69 1.91 8.74 -0.57
C ILE A 69 3.35 9.26 -0.63
N SER A 70 4.27 8.61 0.06
CA SER A 70 5.66 9.03 0.10
C SER A 70 6.34 8.95 -1.28
N ARG A 71 5.73 8.25 -2.22
CA ARG A 71 6.22 8.11 -3.59
C ARG A 71 5.33 8.85 -4.57
N GLY A 72 4.56 9.81 -4.09
CA GLY A 72 3.72 10.64 -4.95
C GLY A 72 2.29 10.16 -5.12
N GLY A 73 1.91 9.10 -4.42
CA GLY A 73 0.56 8.56 -4.52
C GLY A 73 -0.48 9.50 -3.95
N MET A 74 -1.69 9.37 -4.45
CA MET A 74 -2.80 10.23 -4.03
C MET A 74 -3.86 9.41 -3.34
N SER A 75 -4.57 10.07 -2.41
CA SER A 75 -5.66 9.44 -1.66
C SER A 75 -6.95 9.60 -2.44
N ARG A 76 -7.24 8.61 -3.26
CA ARG A 76 -8.46 8.61 -4.06
C ARG A 76 -8.85 7.17 -4.35
N LYS A 77 -10.10 6.97 -4.75
CA LYS A 77 -10.67 5.64 -4.89
C LYS A 77 -9.84 4.72 -5.76
N GLY A 78 -9.23 5.25 -6.79
CA GLY A 78 -8.44 4.42 -7.70
C GLY A 78 -7.08 4.01 -7.15
N ASN A 79 -6.68 4.53 -6.00
CA ASN A 79 -5.35 4.27 -5.46
C ASN A 79 -5.36 3.72 -4.04
N VAL A 80 -6.52 3.45 -3.47
CA VAL A 80 -6.57 2.90 -2.11
C VAL A 80 -7.32 1.58 -2.13
N VAL A 81 -6.82 0.61 -1.38
CA VAL A 81 -7.40 -0.73 -1.34
C VAL A 81 -7.37 -1.26 0.08
N PRO A 82 -8.30 -2.17 0.42
CA PRO A 82 -8.24 -2.85 1.72
C PRO A 82 -7.06 -3.81 1.74
N CYS A 83 -6.33 -3.80 2.81
CA CYS A 83 -5.10 -4.59 2.91
C CYS A 83 -4.98 -5.16 4.31
N CYS A 84 -4.69 -6.45 4.43
CA CYS A 84 -4.48 -7.03 5.74
C CYS A 84 -3.16 -6.51 6.33
N LYS A 85 -3.07 -6.56 7.65
CA LYS A 85 -1.90 -6.00 8.33
C LYS A 85 -0.61 -6.67 7.90
N ASN A 86 -0.67 -7.96 7.63
CA ASN A 86 0.52 -8.70 7.19
C ASN A 86 1.05 -8.17 5.86
N CYS A 87 0.18 -8.04 4.87
CA CYS A 87 0.59 -7.52 3.58
C CYS A 87 1.02 -6.07 3.68
N ASN A 88 0.32 -5.28 4.49
CA ASN A 88 0.66 -3.87 4.67
C ASN A 88 2.07 -3.73 5.24
N THR A 89 2.39 -4.54 6.23
CA THR A 89 3.72 -4.51 6.85
C THR A 89 4.80 -4.87 5.84
N LYS A 90 4.54 -5.89 5.03
CA LYS A 90 5.53 -6.35 4.04
C LYS A 90 5.67 -5.38 2.89
N LYS A 91 4.56 -4.83 2.41
CA LYS A 91 4.58 -3.93 1.27
C LYS A 91 5.18 -2.57 1.62
N LYS A 92 4.81 -2.06 2.78
CA LYS A 92 5.27 -0.74 3.22
C LYS A 92 5.06 0.30 2.12
N TYR A 93 6.13 0.91 1.64
CA TYR A 93 6.04 1.97 0.64
C TYR A 93 6.53 1.51 -0.74
N LEU A 94 6.44 0.22 -1.00
CA LEU A 94 6.85 -0.28 -2.31
C LEU A 94 5.87 0.12 -3.39
N LEU A 95 6.38 0.40 -4.57
CA LEU A 95 5.55 0.62 -5.75
C LEU A 95 5.03 -0.73 -6.25
N PRO A 96 3.95 -0.72 -7.06
CA PRO A 96 3.40 -1.98 -7.54
C PRO A 96 4.43 -2.91 -8.20
N VAL A 97 5.33 -2.37 -9.02
CA VAL A 97 6.32 -3.23 -9.67
C VAL A 97 7.30 -3.80 -8.64
N GLU A 98 7.66 -3.01 -7.64
CA GLU A 98 8.56 -3.48 -6.59
C GLU A 98 7.88 -4.55 -5.74
N TRP A 99 6.60 -4.35 -5.45
CA TRP A 99 5.82 -5.31 -4.70
C TRP A 99 5.71 -6.62 -5.45
N GLN A 100 5.47 -6.54 -6.76
CA GLN A 100 5.38 -7.73 -7.58
C GLN A 100 6.71 -8.49 -7.62
N ASP A 101 7.82 -7.75 -7.73
CA ASP A 101 9.14 -8.38 -7.69
C ASP A 101 9.36 -9.11 -6.37
N TYR A 102 8.93 -8.48 -5.26
CA TYR A 102 9.05 -9.10 -3.95
C TYR A 102 8.25 -10.41 -3.89
N LEU A 103 7.01 -10.37 -4.38
CA LEU A 103 6.17 -11.56 -4.39
C LEU A 103 6.78 -12.66 -5.25
N ASP A 104 7.31 -12.29 -6.40
CA ASP A 104 7.94 -13.25 -7.30
C ASP A 104 9.13 -13.94 -6.63
N HIS A 105 9.92 -13.18 -5.89
CA HIS A 105 11.05 -13.75 -5.17
C HIS A 105 10.61 -14.73 -4.08
N LEU A 106 9.54 -14.38 -3.39
CA LEU A 106 9.01 -15.27 -2.36
C LEU A 106 8.44 -16.53 -2.97
N GLY A 107 7.68 -16.34 -4.06
CA GLY A 107 7.00 -17.44 -4.71
C GLY A 107 7.96 -18.43 -5.30
N GLY A 108 9.10 -17.95 -5.52
CA GLY A 108 10.18 -18.72 -5.92
C GLY A 108 9.94 -19.98 -6.65
N LYS A 109 9.36 -19.54 -6.48
CA LYS A 109 9.11 -20.05 -6.67
C LYS A 109 8.13 -20.44 -6.75
N GLY A 110 7.65 -20.28 -6.74
CA GLY A 110 6.75 -20.63 -6.86
C GLY A 110 5.83 -20.49 -6.92
N SER A 111 5.99 -20.29 -6.84
CA SER A 111 5.16 -20.30 -7.05
C SER A 111 4.44 -20.28 -7.29
N LEU A 112 4.61 -20.17 -7.37
CA LEU A 112 4.02 -20.32 -7.66
C LEU A 112 3.21 -20.47 -7.92
N ARG A 113 3.20 -20.47 -8.01
CA ARG A 113 2.55 -20.83 -8.21
C ARG A 113 1.79 -21.15 -8.35
N GLU A 114 2.04 -21.04 -8.33
CA GLU A 114 1.44 -21.55 -8.39
C GLU A 114 0.73 -21.87 -8.27
N GLY A 115 0.95 -21.92 -8.23
CA GLY A 115 0.45 -22.52 -8.07
C GLY A 115 -0.08 -22.57 -7.63
N ASP A 116 0.26 -22.57 -7.54
CA ASP A 116 -0.05 -22.89 -7.19
C ASP A 116 -0.81 -22.86 -6.91
N GLN A 117 -0.76 -22.66 -6.90
CA GLN A 117 -1.27 -22.86 -6.74
C GLN A 117 -2.00 -23.07 -6.82
N ALA A 118 -1.88 -22.99 -7.04
CA ALA A 118 -2.18 -23.43 -7.17
C ALA A 118 -2.48 -23.63 -7.12
#